data_0f351b6fc5231b077f73a502fdff39cf
#
_entry.id   0f351b6fc5231b077f73a502fdff39cf
#
_cell.length_a   1.000
_cell.length_b   1.000
_cell.length_c   1.000
_cell.angle_alpha   90.00
_cell.angle_beta   90.00
_cell.angle_gamma   90.00
#
_symmetry.space_group_name_H-M   'P 1'
#
loop_
_entity.id
_entity.type
_entity.pdbx_description
1 polymer ?
#
loop_
_entity_poly.entity_id
_entity_poly.type
_entity_poly.pdbx_seq_one_letter_code
_entity_poly.pdbx_strand_id
1 'polypeptide(L)'
;KNFKTILEPKSTDAMYNLGNALLMQQKAKEAMEQFEAASRVEKDKAKLAQIYHNMGVILQSSKQLPQCIEAYKQALRNNPKDDETRYNLALAQKQLKDQQQQQDQNQEKDQKQDQKKDEQQQNKDQQEQDKKDQQQNNQQQQQNENQMSKENAEQLLKAAMQDEKNVQDKVKKAVQVQGRKLEKDW
;
A
#
# COMPACT_ATOMS: atom_id res chain seq x y z
N LYS A 1 44.19 54.93 -4.10
CA LYS A 1 45.01 54.00 -3.29
C LYS A 1 44.17 52.77 -3.08
N ASN A 2 44.49 51.70 -3.84
CA ASN A 2 43.88 50.38 -3.69
C ASN A 2 44.36 49.79 -2.38
N PHE A 3 43.50 49.72 -1.38
CA PHE A 3 43.69 48.84 -0.25
C PHE A 3 43.37 47.40 -0.75
N LYS A 4 44.40 46.74 -1.25
CA LYS A 4 44.43 45.32 -1.38
C LYS A 4 44.45 44.81 0.06
N THR A 5 43.30 44.54 0.63
CA THR A 5 43.15 43.83 1.88
C THR A 5 43.82 42.47 1.65
N ILE A 6 45.06 42.32 2.13
CA ILE A 6 45.72 41.04 2.25
C ILE A 6 44.84 40.29 3.25
N LEU A 7 43.94 39.48 2.73
CA LEU A 7 43.30 38.40 3.51
C LEU A 7 44.46 37.49 3.90
N GLU A 8 45.01 37.71 5.09
CA GLU A 8 45.84 36.69 5.73
C GLU A 8 45.04 35.37 5.68
N PRO A 9 45.64 34.25 5.28
CA PRO A 9 44.97 32.98 5.32
C PRO A 9 44.41 32.82 6.73
N LYS A 10 43.11 32.74 6.88
CA LYS A 10 42.46 32.59 8.19
C LYS A 10 43.14 31.42 8.86
N SER A 11 43.78 31.68 10.02
CA SER A 11 44.41 30.61 10.80
C SER A 11 43.41 29.50 11.06
N THR A 12 43.80 28.26 10.87
CA THR A 12 42.96 27.10 11.19
C THR A 12 42.48 27.11 12.62
N ASP A 13 43.30 27.62 13.55
CA ASP A 13 42.93 27.83 14.94
C ASP A 13 41.83 28.87 15.09
N ALA A 14 41.87 29.94 14.32
CA ALA A 14 40.82 30.99 14.35
C ALA A 14 39.49 30.41 13.81
N MET A 15 39.51 29.67 12.71
CA MET A 15 38.31 29.02 12.17
C MET A 15 37.76 27.97 13.12
N TYR A 16 38.61 27.15 13.74
CA TYR A 16 38.23 26.14 14.73
C TYR A 16 37.55 26.79 15.95
N ASN A 17 38.18 27.82 16.51
CA ASN A 17 37.66 28.56 17.67
C ASN A 17 36.33 29.26 17.34
N LEU A 18 36.22 29.86 16.15
CA LEU A 18 34.96 30.44 15.68
C LEU A 18 33.85 29.36 15.51
N GLY A 19 34.21 28.20 14.96
CA GLY A 19 33.27 27.07 14.85
C GLY A 19 32.76 26.67 16.22
N ASN A 20 33.63 26.53 17.23
CA ASN A 20 33.24 26.22 18.59
C ASN A 20 32.34 27.29 19.22
N ALA A 21 32.68 28.58 19.03
CA ALA A 21 31.88 29.69 19.54
C ALA A 21 30.47 29.73 18.88
N LEU A 22 30.39 29.39 17.59
CA LEU A 22 29.11 29.31 16.87
C LEU A 22 28.27 28.12 17.37
N LEU A 23 28.89 26.97 17.70
CA LEU A 23 28.18 25.84 18.33
C LEU A 23 27.57 26.23 19.67
N MET A 24 28.32 26.93 20.51
CA MET A 24 27.81 27.46 21.80
C MET A 24 26.61 28.37 21.62
N GLN A 25 26.53 29.08 20.49
CA GLN A 25 25.40 29.91 20.10
C GLN A 25 24.27 29.16 19.39
N GLN A 26 24.37 27.84 19.29
CA GLN A 26 23.42 26.96 18.57
C GLN A 26 23.34 27.24 17.06
N LYS A 27 24.36 27.87 16.49
CA LYS A 27 24.52 28.17 15.07
C LYS A 27 25.24 27.02 14.34
N ALA A 28 24.65 25.84 14.37
CA ALA A 28 25.29 24.61 13.90
C ALA A 28 25.70 24.66 12.42
N LYS A 29 24.91 25.29 11.55
CA LYS A 29 25.23 25.42 10.12
C LYS A 29 26.45 26.30 9.89
N GLU A 30 26.49 27.45 10.52
CA GLU A 30 27.64 28.36 10.44
C GLU A 30 28.90 27.74 11.03
N ALA A 31 28.77 27.00 12.13
CA ALA A 31 29.86 26.26 12.74
C ALA A 31 30.42 25.19 11.78
N MET A 32 29.55 24.44 11.10
CA MET A 32 29.94 23.45 10.10
C MET A 32 30.79 24.11 8.97
N GLU A 33 30.34 25.22 8.44
CA GLU A 33 31.10 25.95 7.40
C GLU A 33 32.52 26.33 7.85
N GLN A 34 32.70 26.73 9.13
CA GLN A 34 34.02 27.04 9.69
C GLN A 34 34.88 25.78 9.84
N PHE A 35 34.32 24.68 10.34
CA PHE A 35 35.04 23.41 10.46
C PHE A 35 35.42 22.83 9.10
N GLU A 36 34.53 22.87 8.10
CA GLU A 36 34.87 22.48 6.73
C GLU A 36 36.00 23.35 6.13
N ALA A 37 35.95 24.63 6.32
CA ALA A 37 37.00 25.54 5.85
C ALA A 37 38.34 25.21 6.55
N ALA A 38 38.33 24.97 7.86
CA ALA A 38 39.51 24.58 8.62
C ALA A 38 40.06 23.22 8.17
N SER A 39 39.22 22.23 7.96
CA SER A 39 39.64 20.87 7.55
C SER A 39 40.35 20.80 6.20
N ARG A 40 40.06 21.76 5.29
CA ARG A 40 40.69 21.86 3.96
C ARG A 40 42.12 22.38 3.99
N VAL A 41 42.49 23.13 4.99
CA VAL A 41 43.80 23.79 5.06
C VAL A 41 44.68 23.26 6.21
N GLU A 42 44.09 22.62 7.22
CA GLU A 42 44.82 22.02 8.35
C GLU A 42 45.65 20.83 7.90
N LYS A 43 46.86 20.72 8.46
CA LYS A 43 47.80 19.63 8.20
C LYS A 43 48.15 18.83 9.45
N ASP A 44 47.93 19.43 10.63
CA ASP A 44 48.15 18.75 11.89
C ASP A 44 47.05 17.71 12.14
N LYS A 45 47.48 16.45 12.30
CA LYS A 45 46.56 15.33 12.50
C LYS A 45 45.73 15.46 13.78
N ALA A 46 46.31 15.96 14.86
CA ALA A 46 45.59 16.12 16.11
C ALA A 46 44.47 17.18 15.98
N LYS A 47 44.77 18.28 15.29
CA LYS A 47 43.76 19.33 15.00
C LYS A 47 42.68 18.84 14.01
N LEU A 48 43.09 18.11 12.96
CA LEU A 48 42.16 17.49 12.04
C LEU A 48 41.21 16.52 12.76
N ALA A 49 41.70 15.75 13.70
CA ALA A 49 40.86 14.85 14.50
C ALA A 49 39.81 15.61 15.27
N GLN A 50 40.16 16.72 15.92
CA GLN A 50 39.22 17.56 16.67
C GLN A 50 38.18 18.22 15.75
N ILE A 51 38.63 18.72 14.58
CA ILE A 51 37.72 19.31 13.58
C ILE A 51 36.68 18.28 13.13
N TYR A 52 37.11 17.09 12.70
CA TYR A 52 36.21 16.04 12.25
C TYR A 52 35.32 15.51 13.38
N HIS A 53 35.81 15.43 14.62
CA HIS A 53 35.01 15.10 15.78
C HIS A 53 33.84 16.09 15.94
N ASN A 54 34.10 17.41 15.94
CA ASN A 54 33.08 18.44 16.09
C ASN A 54 32.09 18.45 14.93
N MET A 55 32.53 18.20 13.68
CA MET A 55 31.65 17.99 12.54
C MET A 55 30.73 16.78 12.76
N GLY A 56 31.27 15.68 13.30
CA GLY A 56 30.49 14.50 13.67
C GLY A 56 29.39 14.82 14.69
N VAL A 57 29.73 15.58 15.74
CA VAL A 57 28.74 16.01 16.75
C VAL A 57 27.59 16.82 16.15
N ILE A 58 27.91 17.78 15.25
CA ILE A 58 26.88 18.56 14.54
C ILE A 58 25.96 17.65 13.69
N LEU A 59 26.57 16.75 12.91
CA LEU A 59 25.84 15.85 12.03
C LEU A 59 24.98 14.86 12.83
N GLN A 60 25.45 14.41 13.99
CA GLN A 60 24.70 13.53 14.87
C GLN A 60 23.46 14.25 15.45
N SER A 61 23.63 15.48 15.93
CA SER A 61 22.52 16.30 16.44
C SER A 61 21.46 16.61 15.37
N SER A 62 21.90 16.73 14.12
CA SER A 62 21.05 16.94 12.95
C SER A 62 20.47 15.64 12.37
N LYS A 63 20.69 14.49 13.02
CA LYS A 63 20.26 13.14 12.57
C LYS A 63 20.78 12.73 11.18
N GLN A 64 21.86 13.34 10.73
CA GLN A 64 22.55 12.98 9.48
C GLN A 64 23.57 11.85 9.77
N LEU A 65 23.05 10.70 10.19
CA LEU A 65 23.84 9.61 10.74
C LEU A 65 24.88 9.03 9.78
N PRO A 66 24.62 8.82 8.47
CA PRO A 66 25.65 8.35 7.55
C PRO A 66 26.85 9.29 7.46
N GLN A 67 26.63 10.60 7.34
CA GLN A 67 27.69 11.62 7.29
C GLN A 67 28.41 11.75 8.62
N CYS A 68 27.68 11.67 9.74
CA CYS A 68 28.21 11.65 11.09
C CYS A 68 29.22 10.51 11.30
N ILE A 69 28.85 9.29 10.88
CA ILE A 69 29.72 8.11 10.96
C ILE A 69 31.01 8.33 10.18
N GLU A 70 30.92 8.90 8.98
CA GLU A 70 32.13 9.18 8.19
C GLU A 70 33.01 10.27 8.84
N ALA A 71 32.42 11.32 9.40
CA ALA A 71 33.17 12.35 10.13
C ALA A 71 33.93 11.76 11.32
N TYR A 72 33.29 10.92 12.14
CA TYR A 72 33.97 10.25 13.25
C TYR A 72 35.05 9.27 12.80
N LYS A 73 34.86 8.56 11.68
CA LYS A 73 35.91 7.73 11.09
C LYS A 73 37.11 8.56 10.65
N GLN A 74 36.90 9.74 10.05
CA GLN A 74 37.99 10.66 9.69
C GLN A 74 38.72 11.15 10.94
N ALA A 75 38.02 11.50 12.00
CA ALA A 75 38.61 11.88 13.27
C ALA A 75 39.54 10.76 13.81
N LEU A 76 39.05 9.51 13.82
CA LEU A 76 39.82 8.35 14.29
C LEU A 76 40.99 7.97 13.36
N ARG A 77 40.91 8.23 12.06
CA ARG A 77 42.07 8.07 11.14
C ARG A 77 43.22 9.01 11.50
N ASN A 78 42.87 10.19 12.01
CA ASN A 78 43.85 11.21 12.42
C ASN A 78 44.30 11.04 13.88
N ASN A 79 43.40 10.59 14.77
CA ASN A 79 43.74 10.24 16.16
C ASN A 79 43.06 8.92 16.57
N PRO A 80 43.72 7.77 16.37
CA PRO A 80 43.14 6.46 16.71
C PRO A 80 42.94 6.23 18.21
N LYS A 81 43.51 7.03 19.07
CA LYS A 81 43.44 6.89 20.54
C LYS A 81 42.30 7.70 21.18
N ASP A 82 41.49 8.34 20.37
CA ASP A 82 40.37 9.16 20.85
C ASP A 82 39.18 8.24 21.24
N ASP A 83 39.07 7.96 22.52
CA ASP A 83 38.03 7.09 23.07
C ASP A 83 36.67 7.73 23.00
N GLU A 84 36.57 9.06 23.13
CA GLU A 84 35.31 9.78 23.01
C GLU A 84 34.75 9.68 21.59
N THR A 85 35.57 9.95 20.59
CA THR A 85 35.17 9.79 19.18
C THR A 85 34.79 8.34 18.88
N ARG A 86 35.48 7.35 19.45
CA ARG A 86 35.18 5.93 19.27
C ARG A 86 33.81 5.58 19.85
N TYR A 87 33.50 6.08 21.05
CA TYR A 87 32.20 5.92 21.66
C TYR A 87 31.08 6.57 20.84
N ASN A 88 31.29 7.80 20.40
CA ASN A 88 30.30 8.52 19.57
C ASN A 88 30.07 7.84 18.22
N LEU A 89 31.11 7.29 17.60
CA LEU A 89 30.98 6.46 16.39
C LEU A 89 30.11 5.24 16.62
N ALA A 90 30.36 4.50 17.69
CA ALA A 90 29.56 3.31 18.02
C ALA A 90 28.09 3.66 18.28
N LEU A 91 27.85 4.78 18.99
CA LEU A 91 26.51 5.28 19.24
C LEU A 91 25.79 5.68 17.94
N ALA A 92 26.46 6.41 17.03
CA ALA A 92 25.91 6.81 15.75
C ALA A 92 25.58 5.60 14.86
N GLN A 93 26.44 4.57 14.85
CA GLN A 93 26.18 3.32 14.12
C GLN A 93 24.96 2.57 14.68
N LYS A 94 24.82 2.52 16.01
CA LYS A 94 23.65 1.94 16.64
C LYS A 94 22.38 2.70 16.27
N GLN A 95 22.38 4.03 16.37
CA GLN A 95 21.25 4.87 15.99
C GLN A 95 20.83 4.66 14.53
N LEU A 96 21.78 4.54 13.61
CA LEU A 96 21.50 4.26 12.20
C LEU A 96 20.83 2.91 12.02
N LYS A 97 21.36 1.87 12.70
CA LYS A 97 20.76 0.54 12.66
C LYS A 97 19.34 0.50 13.21
N ASP A 98 19.12 1.16 14.36
CA ASP A 98 17.79 1.24 14.98
C ASP A 98 16.80 2.00 14.06
N GLN A 99 17.25 3.04 13.38
CA GLN A 99 16.45 3.77 12.39
C GLN A 99 16.06 2.90 11.19
N GLN A 100 17.00 2.12 10.66
CA GLN A 100 16.73 1.18 9.57
C GLN A 100 15.73 0.11 9.98
N GLN A 101 15.91 -0.51 11.14
CA GLN A 101 14.97 -1.51 11.66
C GLN A 101 13.55 -0.97 11.85
N GLN A 102 13.41 0.29 12.29
CA GLN A 102 12.10 0.92 12.40
C GLN A 102 11.45 1.17 11.04
N GLN A 103 12.24 1.53 10.02
CA GLN A 103 11.73 1.71 8.66
C GLN A 103 11.25 0.38 8.07
N ASP A 104 12.04 -0.68 8.23
CA ASP A 104 11.70 -2.02 7.74
C ASP A 104 10.40 -2.54 8.39
N GLN A 105 10.26 -2.37 9.72
CA GLN A 105 9.04 -2.76 10.44
C GLN A 105 7.79 -1.99 9.99
N ASN A 106 7.95 -0.70 9.67
CA ASN A 106 6.83 0.11 9.18
C ASN A 106 6.42 -0.32 7.76
N GLN A 107 7.40 -0.60 6.89
CA GLN A 107 7.12 -1.12 5.54
C GLN A 107 6.41 -2.48 5.56
N GLU A 108 6.82 -3.39 6.47
CA GLU A 108 6.11 -4.67 6.65
C GLU A 108 4.66 -4.49 7.14
N LYS A 109 4.42 -3.53 8.02
CA LYS A 109 3.06 -3.25 8.51
C LYS A 109 2.18 -2.69 7.40
N ASP A 110 2.71 -1.76 6.60
CA ASP A 110 1.99 -1.17 5.48
C ASP A 110 1.64 -2.22 4.42
N GLN A 111 2.59 -3.11 4.06
CA GLN A 111 2.35 -4.21 3.13
C GLN A 111 1.29 -5.20 3.64
N LYS A 112 1.30 -5.55 4.93
CA LYS A 112 0.28 -6.42 5.54
C LYS A 112 -1.10 -5.76 5.60
N GLN A 113 -1.14 -4.45 5.73
CA GLN A 113 -2.40 -3.70 5.73
C GLN A 113 -3.01 -3.62 4.33
N ASP A 114 -2.19 -3.44 3.30
CA ASP A 114 -2.65 -3.41 1.91
C ASP A 114 -3.11 -4.80 1.45
N GLN A 115 -2.40 -5.88 1.78
CA GLN A 115 -2.85 -7.26 1.51
C GLN A 115 -4.21 -7.56 2.15
N LYS A 116 -4.46 -7.12 3.39
CA LYS A 116 -5.77 -7.30 4.05
C LYS A 116 -6.89 -6.53 3.37
N LYS A 117 -6.60 -5.35 2.81
CA LYS A 117 -7.60 -4.58 2.06
C LYS A 117 -7.95 -5.27 0.74
N ASP A 118 -6.95 -5.79 0.04
CA ASP A 118 -7.15 -6.51 -1.21
C ASP A 118 -7.95 -7.81 -1.00
N GLU A 119 -7.65 -8.58 0.07
CA GLU A 119 -8.44 -9.76 0.45
C GLU A 119 -9.89 -9.42 0.81
N GLN A 120 -10.12 -8.31 1.52
CA GLN A 120 -11.46 -7.85 1.84
C GLN A 120 -12.24 -7.41 0.60
N GLN A 121 -11.57 -6.78 -0.36
CA GLN A 121 -12.19 -6.37 -1.62
C GLN A 121 -12.56 -7.59 -2.46
N GLN A 122 -11.65 -8.56 -2.62
CA GLN A 122 -11.92 -9.80 -3.34
C GLN A 122 -13.09 -10.59 -2.74
N ASN A 123 -13.17 -10.69 -1.40
CA ASN A 123 -14.29 -11.34 -0.73
C ASN A 123 -15.64 -10.61 -0.95
N LYS A 124 -15.64 -9.29 -1.05
CA LYS A 124 -16.87 -8.53 -1.37
C LYS A 124 -17.30 -8.75 -2.81
N ASP A 125 -16.35 -8.71 -3.74
CA ASP A 125 -16.64 -8.90 -5.17
C ASP A 125 -17.16 -10.32 -5.43
N GLN A 126 -16.62 -11.33 -4.73
CA GLN A 126 -17.09 -12.72 -4.81
C GLN A 126 -18.49 -12.89 -4.23
N GLN A 127 -18.81 -12.26 -3.09
CA GLN A 127 -20.15 -12.27 -2.53
C GLN A 127 -21.21 -11.56 -3.42
N GLU A 128 -20.82 -10.49 -4.11
CA GLU A 128 -21.70 -9.83 -5.07
C GLU A 128 -21.96 -10.69 -6.31
N GLN A 129 -20.94 -11.41 -6.77
CA GLN A 129 -21.05 -12.33 -7.89
C GLN A 129 -21.97 -13.52 -7.57
N ASP A 130 -21.78 -14.15 -6.41
CA ASP A 130 -22.61 -15.24 -5.91
C ASP A 130 -24.11 -14.82 -5.78
N LYS A 131 -24.38 -13.60 -5.34
CA LYS A 131 -25.74 -13.05 -5.25
C LYS A 131 -26.38 -12.84 -6.63
N LYS A 132 -25.59 -12.38 -7.62
CA LYS A 132 -26.09 -12.22 -9.00
C LYS A 132 -26.40 -13.56 -9.65
N ASP A 133 -25.54 -14.55 -9.44
CA ASP A 133 -25.73 -15.90 -9.97
C ASP A 133 -26.94 -16.58 -9.33
N GLN A 134 -27.18 -16.41 -8.03
CA GLN A 134 -28.40 -16.89 -7.37
C GLN A 134 -29.68 -16.21 -7.88
N GLN A 135 -29.63 -14.90 -8.15
CA GLN A 135 -30.78 -14.19 -8.73
C GLN A 135 -31.08 -14.65 -10.15
N GLN A 136 -30.07 -14.88 -10.98
CA GLN A 136 -30.23 -15.39 -12.34
C GLN A 136 -30.81 -16.82 -12.34
N ASN A 137 -30.35 -17.68 -11.46
CA ASN A 137 -30.82 -19.06 -11.33
C ASN A 137 -32.28 -19.10 -10.87
N ASN A 138 -32.67 -18.26 -9.90
CA ASN A 138 -34.07 -18.13 -9.46
C ASN A 138 -35.01 -17.60 -10.56
N GLN A 139 -34.56 -16.65 -11.38
CA GLN A 139 -35.36 -16.17 -12.51
C GLN A 139 -35.53 -17.24 -13.59
N GLN A 140 -34.50 -18.03 -13.85
CA GLN A 140 -34.56 -19.13 -14.80
C GLN A 140 -35.46 -20.26 -14.33
N GLN A 141 -35.46 -20.59 -13.04
CA GLN A 141 -36.40 -21.56 -12.46
C GLN A 141 -37.84 -21.08 -12.55
N GLN A 142 -38.15 -19.83 -12.22
CA GLN A 142 -39.49 -19.28 -12.35
C GLN A 142 -40.02 -19.23 -13.80
N GLN A 143 -39.13 -18.98 -14.77
CA GLN A 143 -39.50 -19.03 -16.18
C GLN A 143 -39.80 -20.46 -16.63
N ASN A 144 -39.03 -21.44 -16.21
CA ASN A 144 -39.27 -22.86 -16.52
C ASN A 144 -40.56 -23.40 -15.88
N GLU A 145 -40.84 -23.05 -14.62
CA GLU A 145 -42.08 -23.42 -13.94
C GLU A 145 -43.31 -22.80 -14.63
N ASN A 146 -43.24 -21.53 -15.05
CA ASN A 146 -44.31 -20.88 -15.79
C ASN A 146 -44.54 -21.49 -17.19
N GLN A 147 -43.47 -21.92 -17.87
CA GLN A 147 -43.55 -22.58 -19.17
C GLN A 147 -44.20 -23.96 -19.04
N MET A 148 -43.76 -24.78 -18.07
CA MET A 148 -44.35 -26.09 -17.79
C MET A 148 -45.81 -25.98 -17.35
N SER A 149 -46.19 -24.98 -16.59
CA SER A 149 -47.59 -24.72 -16.21
C SER A 149 -48.47 -24.36 -17.41
N LYS A 150 -48.00 -23.58 -18.37
CA LYS A 150 -48.70 -23.25 -19.62
C LYS A 150 -48.84 -24.48 -20.52
N GLU A 151 -47.81 -25.27 -20.70
CA GLU A 151 -47.89 -26.51 -21.50
C GLU A 151 -48.85 -27.52 -20.92
N ASN A 152 -48.88 -27.68 -19.60
CA ASN A 152 -49.82 -28.55 -18.91
C ASN A 152 -51.26 -28.06 -19.07
N ALA A 153 -51.52 -26.72 -18.98
CA ALA A 153 -52.83 -26.14 -19.20
C ALA A 153 -53.30 -26.34 -20.65
N GLU A 154 -52.43 -26.17 -21.64
CA GLU A 154 -52.73 -26.43 -23.05
C GLU A 154 -53.08 -27.91 -23.32
N GLN A 155 -52.35 -28.83 -22.70
CA GLN A 155 -52.63 -30.27 -22.83
C GLN A 155 -53.99 -30.63 -22.20
N LEU A 156 -54.33 -30.08 -21.04
CA LEU A 156 -55.60 -30.27 -20.39
C LEU A 156 -56.78 -29.72 -21.23
N LEU A 157 -56.59 -28.52 -21.80
CA LEU A 157 -57.58 -27.93 -22.68
C LEU A 157 -57.82 -28.76 -23.94
N LYS A 158 -56.73 -29.24 -24.56
CA LYS A 158 -56.81 -30.14 -25.73
C LYS A 158 -57.54 -31.45 -25.41
N ALA A 159 -57.28 -32.05 -24.25
CA ALA A 159 -58.00 -33.27 -23.81
C ALA A 159 -59.48 -32.99 -23.58
N ALA A 160 -59.84 -31.87 -22.92
CA ALA A 160 -61.23 -31.50 -22.71
C ALA A 160 -61.98 -31.24 -24.03
N MET A 161 -61.35 -30.58 -24.99
CA MET A 161 -61.95 -30.34 -26.33
C MET A 161 -62.17 -31.63 -27.10
N GLN A 162 -61.25 -32.60 -26.96
CA GLN A 162 -61.38 -33.93 -27.59
C GLN A 162 -62.52 -34.72 -26.97
N ASP A 163 -62.68 -34.68 -25.66
CA ASP A 163 -63.75 -35.33 -24.95
C ASP A 163 -65.14 -34.75 -25.33
N GLU A 164 -65.25 -33.42 -25.41
CA GLU A 164 -66.45 -32.75 -25.86
C GLU A 164 -66.84 -33.21 -27.29
N LYS A 165 -65.89 -33.25 -28.20
CA LYS A 165 -66.11 -33.72 -29.56
C LYS A 165 -66.56 -35.19 -29.58
N ASN A 166 -65.96 -36.05 -28.78
CA ASN A 166 -66.38 -37.44 -28.62
C ASN A 166 -67.82 -37.57 -28.12
N VAL A 167 -68.25 -36.74 -27.15
CA VAL A 167 -69.60 -36.70 -26.61
C VAL A 167 -70.57 -36.20 -27.69
N GLN A 168 -70.25 -35.15 -28.44
CA GLN A 168 -71.08 -34.65 -29.53
C GLN A 168 -71.28 -35.69 -30.61
N ASP A 169 -70.24 -36.43 -30.99
CA ASP A 169 -70.32 -37.52 -31.98
C ASP A 169 -71.19 -38.68 -31.49
N LYS A 170 -71.11 -39.02 -30.19
CA LYS A 170 -72.01 -40.03 -29.58
C LYS A 170 -73.44 -39.58 -29.59
N VAL A 171 -73.70 -38.33 -29.24
CA VAL A 171 -75.06 -37.75 -29.26
C VAL A 171 -75.64 -37.74 -30.69
N LYS A 172 -74.87 -37.28 -31.69
CA LYS A 172 -75.29 -37.30 -33.10
C LYS A 172 -75.63 -38.70 -33.56
N LYS A 173 -74.81 -39.73 -33.22
CA LYS A 173 -75.10 -41.16 -33.55
C LYS A 173 -76.35 -41.65 -32.87
N ALA A 174 -76.56 -41.29 -31.59
CA ALA A 174 -77.78 -41.67 -30.86
C ALA A 174 -79.05 -41.07 -31.46
N VAL A 175 -78.99 -39.81 -31.82
CA VAL A 175 -80.15 -39.10 -32.51
C VAL A 175 -80.45 -39.76 -33.87
N GLN A 176 -79.38 -40.11 -34.67
CA GLN A 176 -79.55 -40.75 -35.95
C GLN A 176 -80.19 -42.19 -35.82
N VAL A 177 -79.86 -42.92 -34.77
CA VAL A 177 -80.39 -44.21 -34.49
C VAL A 177 -81.91 -44.14 -34.07
N GLN A 178 -82.24 -43.11 -33.24
CA GLN A 178 -83.64 -42.87 -32.86
C GLN A 178 -84.51 -42.43 -34.06
N GLY A 179 -84.01 -41.53 -34.91
CA GLY A 179 -84.71 -41.14 -36.12
C GLY A 179 -85.02 -42.28 -37.07
N ARG A 180 -84.07 -43.24 -37.26
CA ARG A 180 -84.26 -44.42 -38.09
C ARG A 180 -85.24 -45.41 -37.48
N LYS A 181 -85.44 -45.45 -36.14
CA LYS A 181 -86.43 -46.29 -35.49
C LYS A 181 -87.82 -45.75 -35.69
N LEU A 182 -88.04 -44.43 -35.65
CA LEU A 182 -89.31 -43.72 -35.88
C LEU A 182 -89.82 -43.84 -37.33
N GLU A 183 -88.92 -43.99 -38.34
CA GLU A 183 -89.28 -44.21 -39.75
C GLU A 183 -89.67 -45.64 -40.08
N LYS A 184 -89.40 -46.60 -39.20
CA LYS A 184 -89.75 -48.05 -39.42
C LYS A 184 -91.06 -48.46 -38.78
N ASP A 185 -91.66 -47.67 -37.97
CA ASP A 185 -92.88 -47.98 -37.24
C ASP A 185 -94.15 -47.38 -37.88
N TRP A 186 -94.13 -47.08 -39.22
CA TRP A 186 -95.30 -46.62 -40.05
C TRP A 186 -95.55 -47.64 -41.16
#